data_8b265aa0efaf2d4273c04c2e3ef63bef
#
_entry.id   8b265aa0efaf2d4273c04c2e3ef63bef
#
_cell.length_a   1.000
_cell.length_b   1.000
_cell.length_c   1.000
_cell.angle_alpha   90.00
_cell.angle_beta   90.00
_cell.angle_gamma   90.00
#
_symmetry.space_group_name_H-M   'P 1'
#
loop_
_entity.id
_entity.type
_entity.pdbx_description
1 polymer ?
#
loop_
_entity_poly.entity_id
_entity_poly.type
_entity_poly.pdbx_seq_one_letter_code
_entity_poly.pdbx_strand_id
1 'polypeptide(L)'
;YWSAEYAKPELMLFNINGPCANRDPGHLDSPSFRGVRHENAPTWLCSVMGKSGLFTDYLIKMAQVITWFSLDEGSGFTYWPNGPLKPPARVLPPINNRGVVVQNEMMVHRGEANGPVDQQVPAGLAFDTVFTGDPGDRNAWLLKNGDDVIARHRTDELRFLVHWSAEVFTDYDELKKNMDGSDDLTIDKAIDMLVDNLAKQGIKLDIPSAPLHDPAFIGALNAAYDLGGPTSYPEHAPLSAFQLA
;
A
#
# COMPACT_ATOMS: atom_id res chain seq x y z
N TYR A 1 6.24 4.68 19.41
CA TYR A 1 7.42 3.81 19.18
C TYR A 1 7.09 2.43 19.74
N TRP A 2 7.23 1.40 18.93
CA TRP A 2 7.24 0.02 19.36
C TRP A 2 8.65 -0.56 19.10
N SER A 3 9.09 -1.46 19.92
CA SER A 3 10.33 -2.20 19.72
C SER A 3 9.99 -3.64 19.35
N ALA A 4 10.73 -4.21 18.43
CA ALA A 4 10.61 -5.60 18.05
C ALA A 4 11.89 -6.34 18.44
N GLU A 5 11.77 -7.46 19.13
CA GLU A 5 12.91 -8.35 19.39
C GLU A 5 13.12 -9.33 18.24
N TYR A 6 12.04 -9.69 17.55
CA TYR A 6 12.06 -10.71 16.53
C TYR A 6 11.51 -10.16 15.21
N ALA A 7 12.15 -10.51 14.12
CA ALA A 7 11.72 -10.17 12.77
C ALA A 7 11.77 -11.42 11.90
N LYS A 8 10.72 -11.65 11.14
CA LYS A 8 10.65 -12.68 10.11
C LYS A 8 10.56 -11.99 8.76
N PRO A 9 11.63 -12.00 7.94
CA PRO A 9 11.60 -11.45 6.60
C PRO A 9 10.50 -12.12 5.76
N GLU A 10 9.77 -11.32 5.00
CA GLU A 10 8.64 -11.79 4.23
C GLU A 10 8.83 -11.52 2.73
N LEU A 11 9.12 -10.28 2.38
CA LEU A 11 9.10 -9.84 0.99
C LEU A 11 10.23 -8.86 0.70
N MET A 12 10.79 -8.94 -0.51
CA MET A 12 11.60 -7.90 -1.11
C MET A 12 11.10 -7.64 -2.53
N LEU A 13 10.70 -6.41 -2.81
CA LEU A 13 10.26 -5.96 -4.12
C LEU A 13 11.20 -4.90 -4.68
N PHE A 14 11.43 -4.98 -5.98
CA PHE A 14 12.06 -3.92 -6.74
C PHE A 14 11.01 -3.33 -7.68
N ASN A 15 10.74 -2.05 -7.52
CA ASN A 15 9.80 -1.35 -8.38
C ASN A 15 10.52 -0.27 -9.18
N ILE A 16 10.11 -0.12 -10.43
CA ILE A 16 10.58 0.93 -11.31
C ILE A 16 9.35 1.67 -11.83
N ASN A 17 9.26 2.95 -11.51
CA ASN A 17 8.16 3.78 -11.96
C ASN A 17 8.69 4.75 -13.03
N GLY A 18 8.10 4.68 -14.20
CA GLY A 18 8.30 5.67 -15.26
C GLY A 18 7.46 6.93 -15.04
N PRO A 19 7.70 7.98 -15.83
CA PRO A 19 6.89 9.19 -15.81
C PRO A 19 5.43 8.86 -16.11
N CYS A 20 4.57 9.18 -15.16
CA CYS A 20 3.13 9.00 -15.29
C CYS A 20 2.41 9.87 -14.25
N ALA A 21 1.32 10.50 -14.66
CA ALA A 21 0.41 11.17 -13.74
C ALA A 21 -0.24 10.15 -12.82
N ASN A 22 0.27 10.02 -11.60
CA ASN A 22 -0.33 9.18 -10.59
C ASN A 22 -1.46 9.95 -9.90
N ARG A 23 -2.65 9.38 -9.86
CA ARG A 23 -3.83 9.94 -9.19
C ARG A 23 -4.25 9.14 -7.97
N ASP A 24 -3.33 8.39 -7.38
CA ASP A 24 -3.59 7.72 -6.12
C ASP A 24 -3.96 8.75 -5.04
N PRO A 25 -5.19 8.74 -4.52
CA PRO A 25 -5.61 9.67 -3.49
C PRO A 25 -4.96 9.39 -2.13
N GLY A 26 -4.29 8.28 -2.00
CA GLY A 26 -3.80 7.70 -0.77
C GLY A 26 -4.60 6.45 -0.39
N HIS A 27 -3.89 5.46 0.13
CA HIS A 27 -4.44 4.16 0.50
C HIS A 27 -3.75 3.61 1.76
N LEU A 28 -4.35 2.59 2.33
CA LEU A 28 -3.72 1.68 3.28
C LEU A 28 -3.33 0.42 2.53
N ASP A 29 -2.15 -0.12 2.81
CA ASP A 29 -1.87 -1.50 2.45
C ASP A 29 -2.83 -2.41 3.22
N SER A 30 -3.13 -3.56 2.65
CA SER A 30 -4.04 -4.48 3.31
C SER A 30 -3.30 -5.26 4.39
N PRO A 31 -3.73 -5.17 5.65
CA PRO A 31 -3.05 -5.86 6.76
C PRO A 31 -3.28 -7.36 6.75
N SER A 32 -2.41 -8.08 7.44
CA SER A 32 -2.57 -9.48 7.78
C SER A 32 -2.83 -9.66 9.27
N PHE A 33 -3.62 -10.67 9.60
CA PHE A 33 -3.95 -11.02 10.98
C PHE A 33 -3.63 -12.50 11.23
N ARG A 34 -3.36 -12.88 12.48
CA ARG A 34 -3.22 -14.30 12.81
C ARG A 34 -4.51 -15.04 12.47
N GLY A 35 -4.40 -16.03 11.57
CA GLY A 35 -5.51 -16.83 11.04
C GLY A 35 -6.29 -16.23 9.86
N VAL A 36 -6.16 -14.92 9.57
CA VAL A 36 -6.81 -14.26 8.42
C VAL A 36 -5.78 -13.44 7.64
N ARG A 37 -5.32 -13.97 6.52
CA ARG A 37 -4.25 -13.43 5.70
C ARG A 37 -4.63 -13.42 4.23
N HIS A 38 -3.82 -12.80 3.39
CA HIS A 38 -4.03 -12.75 1.93
C HIS A 38 -4.06 -14.13 1.27
N GLU A 39 -3.44 -15.13 1.88
CA GLU A 39 -3.41 -16.49 1.37
C GLU A 39 -4.75 -17.23 1.54
N ASN A 40 -5.56 -16.82 2.51
CA ASN A 40 -6.81 -17.52 2.85
C ASN A 40 -8.04 -16.61 2.90
N ALA A 41 -7.88 -15.29 2.79
CA ALA A 41 -8.97 -14.34 2.86
C ALA A 41 -8.87 -13.30 1.72
N PRO A 42 -10.01 -12.79 1.22
CA PRO A 42 -9.99 -11.76 0.21
C PRO A 42 -9.47 -10.44 0.79
N THR A 43 -8.74 -9.68 -0.02
CA THR A 43 -8.13 -8.39 0.34
C THR A 43 -9.11 -7.41 0.98
N TRP A 44 -10.36 -7.37 0.49
CA TRP A 44 -11.38 -6.48 1.04
C TRP A 44 -11.67 -6.76 2.52
N LEU A 45 -11.69 -8.05 2.94
CA LEU A 45 -11.95 -8.42 4.32
C LEU A 45 -10.80 -7.95 5.23
N CYS A 46 -9.55 -8.25 4.86
CA CYS A 46 -8.37 -7.78 5.59
C CYS A 46 -8.37 -6.24 5.72
N SER A 47 -8.71 -5.54 4.64
CA SER A 47 -8.82 -4.07 4.65
C SER A 47 -9.91 -3.55 5.60
N VAL A 48 -11.09 -4.16 5.59
CA VAL A 48 -12.19 -3.81 6.52
C VAL A 48 -11.80 -4.11 7.97
N MET A 49 -11.17 -5.27 8.22
CA MET A 49 -10.66 -5.63 9.55
C MET A 49 -9.68 -4.57 10.06
N GLY A 50 -8.73 -4.15 9.22
CA GLY A 50 -7.75 -3.10 9.58
C GLY A 50 -8.42 -1.77 9.90
N LYS A 51 -9.32 -1.30 9.03
CA LYS A 51 -10.05 -0.04 9.21
C LYS A 51 -10.98 -0.05 10.44
N SER A 52 -11.52 -1.21 10.83
CA SER A 52 -12.43 -1.32 11.97
C SER A 52 -11.75 -1.09 13.32
N GLY A 53 -10.45 -1.34 13.42
CA GLY A 53 -9.70 -1.31 14.68
C GLY A 53 -10.05 -2.42 15.68
N LEU A 54 -10.95 -3.35 15.32
CA LEU A 54 -11.42 -4.41 16.22
C LEU A 54 -10.41 -5.55 16.41
N PHE A 55 -9.44 -5.68 15.50
CA PHE A 55 -8.57 -6.85 15.40
C PHE A 55 -7.12 -6.55 15.77
N THR A 56 -6.88 -5.50 16.54
CA THR A 56 -5.51 -5.08 16.94
C THR A 56 -4.73 -6.18 17.67
N ASP A 57 -5.41 -7.01 18.45
CA ASP A 57 -4.79 -8.11 19.18
C ASP A 57 -4.34 -9.26 18.25
N TYR A 58 -4.91 -9.33 17.06
CA TYR A 58 -4.57 -10.32 16.04
C TYR A 58 -3.66 -9.77 14.94
N LEU A 59 -3.48 -8.45 14.90
CA LEU A 59 -2.70 -7.79 13.85
C LEU A 59 -1.25 -8.29 13.84
N ILE A 60 -0.79 -8.71 12.67
CA ILE A 60 0.62 -9.02 12.44
C ILE A 60 1.29 -7.69 12.07
N LYS A 61 2.15 -7.22 12.94
CA LYS A 61 2.85 -5.95 12.73
C LYS A 61 3.92 -6.12 11.66
N MET A 62 3.95 -5.20 10.72
CA MET A 62 4.91 -5.20 9.62
C MET A 62 5.91 -4.05 9.76
N ALA A 63 7.19 -4.34 9.65
CA ALA A 63 8.20 -3.33 9.36
C ALA A 63 8.43 -3.30 7.85
N GLN A 64 8.02 -2.21 7.22
CA GLN A 64 8.22 -1.99 5.79
C GLN A 64 9.31 -0.94 5.62
N VAL A 65 10.39 -1.32 4.94
CA VAL A 65 11.50 -0.43 4.60
C VAL A 65 11.37 -0.09 3.12
N ILE A 66 11.09 1.16 2.82
CA ILE A 66 11.00 1.66 1.46
C ILE A 66 12.18 2.58 1.21
N THR A 67 13.03 2.22 0.26
CA THR A 67 14.20 3.00 -0.12
C THR A 67 14.09 3.41 -1.58
N TRP A 68 14.27 4.68 -1.86
CA TRP A 68 14.18 5.26 -3.19
C TRP A 68 15.53 5.67 -3.74
N PHE A 69 15.65 5.50 -5.06
CA PHE A 69 16.76 5.97 -5.87
C PHE A 69 16.16 6.73 -7.06
N SER A 70 15.89 8.02 -6.84
CA SER A 70 15.32 8.91 -7.85
C SER A 70 16.01 10.26 -7.80
N LEU A 71 16.40 10.73 -8.97
CA LEU A 71 16.96 12.07 -9.18
C LEU A 71 15.88 13.07 -9.63
N ASP A 72 14.69 12.58 -9.95
CA ASP A 72 13.56 13.41 -10.36
C ASP A 72 13.08 14.30 -9.18
N GLU A 73 12.82 15.55 -9.48
CA GLU A 73 12.31 16.53 -8.51
C GLU A 73 10.81 16.35 -8.26
N GLY A 74 10.14 15.47 -9.01
CA GLY A 74 8.68 15.28 -9.01
C GLY A 74 8.12 14.17 -8.15
N SER A 75 8.92 13.22 -7.70
CA SER A 75 8.41 11.96 -7.13
C SER A 75 8.62 11.84 -5.63
N GLY A 76 7.88 12.59 -4.84
CA GLY A 76 7.89 12.48 -3.38
C GLY A 76 7.07 11.30 -2.85
N PHE A 77 6.98 11.22 -1.52
CA PHE A 77 6.13 10.29 -0.80
C PHE A 77 5.32 11.05 0.25
N THR A 78 4.01 10.95 0.17
CA THR A 78 3.08 11.59 1.12
C THR A 78 2.46 10.54 2.03
N TYR A 79 2.32 10.86 3.31
CA TYR A 79 1.75 9.96 4.30
C TYR A 79 0.99 10.71 5.39
N TRP A 80 0.02 10.05 6.03
CA TRP A 80 -0.87 10.62 7.06
C TRP A 80 -0.64 9.93 8.40
N PRO A 81 0.36 10.37 9.20
CA PRO A 81 0.75 9.67 10.43
C PRO A 81 -0.30 9.75 11.54
N ASN A 82 -1.25 10.68 11.45
CA ASN A 82 -2.30 10.92 12.44
C ASN A 82 -3.71 10.62 11.89
N GLY A 83 -3.80 9.83 10.83
CA GLY A 83 -5.03 9.47 10.14
C GLY A 83 -5.39 10.37 8.96
N PRO A 84 -6.23 9.88 8.04
CA PRO A 84 -6.48 10.51 6.74
C PRO A 84 -7.12 11.90 6.82
N LEU A 85 -7.81 12.21 7.91
CA LEU A 85 -8.48 13.49 8.13
C LEU A 85 -7.56 14.56 8.77
N LYS A 86 -6.30 14.22 9.02
CA LYS A 86 -5.29 15.14 9.58
C LYS A 86 -4.30 15.57 8.50
N PRO A 87 -3.57 16.66 8.71
CA PRO A 87 -2.55 17.11 7.76
C PRO A 87 -1.52 16.01 7.46
N PRO A 88 -1.18 15.79 6.19
CA PRO A 88 -0.14 14.86 5.81
C PRO A 88 1.26 15.38 6.11
N ALA A 89 2.20 14.45 6.15
CA ALA A 89 3.63 14.73 6.07
C ALA A 89 4.16 14.26 4.70
N ARG A 90 5.36 14.70 4.33
CA ARG A 90 5.99 14.36 3.06
C ARG A 90 7.47 14.07 3.19
N VAL A 91 7.93 13.07 2.45
CA VAL A 91 9.34 12.96 2.07
C VAL A 91 9.50 13.72 0.75
N LEU A 92 10.18 14.85 0.82
CA LEU A 92 10.30 15.77 -0.32
C LEU A 92 11.33 15.25 -1.34
N PRO A 93 11.04 15.38 -2.64
CA PRO A 93 12.02 15.09 -3.68
C PRO A 93 13.20 16.10 -3.66
N PRO A 94 14.34 15.77 -4.28
CA PRO A 94 14.65 14.46 -4.84
C PRO A 94 14.85 13.40 -3.74
N ILE A 95 14.33 12.18 -3.97
CA ILE A 95 14.42 11.07 -3.01
C ILE A 95 15.47 10.04 -3.42
N ASN A 96 16.68 10.51 -3.63
CA ASN A 96 17.80 9.65 -3.97
C ASN A 96 18.54 9.16 -2.71
N ASN A 97 18.73 7.83 -2.63
CA ASN A 97 19.36 7.16 -1.49
C ASN A 97 18.70 7.56 -0.15
N ARG A 98 17.39 7.66 -0.15
CA ARG A 98 16.57 7.92 1.03
C ARG A 98 15.61 6.76 1.26
N GLY A 99 15.33 6.49 2.53
CA GLY A 99 14.38 5.47 2.92
C GLY A 99 13.57 5.88 4.12
N VAL A 100 12.46 5.17 4.31
CA VAL A 100 11.60 5.25 5.49
C VAL A 100 11.38 3.84 6.03
N VAL A 101 11.14 3.75 7.32
CA VAL A 101 10.62 2.55 7.96
C VAL A 101 9.22 2.89 8.43
N VAL A 102 8.24 2.17 7.92
CA VAL A 102 6.82 2.49 8.11
C VAL A 102 6.00 1.23 8.33
N GLN A 103 4.76 1.42 8.77
CA GLN A 103 3.72 0.40 8.79
C GLN A 103 2.55 0.91 7.93
N ASN A 104 2.64 0.68 6.63
CA ASN A 104 1.69 1.21 5.65
C ASN A 104 0.29 0.59 5.73
N GLU A 105 0.16 -0.54 6.39
CA GLU A 105 -1.12 -1.19 6.68
C GLU A 105 -1.97 -0.38 7.66
N MET A 106 -1.35 0.47 8.48
CA MET A 106 -2.01 1.28 9.50
C MET A 106 -1.87 2.78 9.25
N MET A 107 -1.14 3.17 8.21
CA MET A 107 -0.88 4.56 7.87
C MET A 107 -1.24 4.84 6.41
N VAL A 108 -2.23 5.69 6.19
CA VAL A 108 -2.56 6.13 4.82
C VAL A 108 -1.34 6.80 4.20
N HIS A 109 -1.01 6.38 2.99
CA HIS A 109 0.16 6.85 2.27
C HIS A 109 -0.06 6.82 0.76
N ARG A 110 0.84 7.47 0.02
CA ARG A 110 0.90 7.38 -1.44
C ARG A 110 2.28 7.73 -1.98
N GLY A 111 2.67 7.12 -3.08
CA GLY A 111 3.70 7.66 -3.96
C GLY A 111 3.14 8.83 -4.77
N GLU A 112 3.86 9.94 -4.81
CA GLU A 112 3.46 11.07 -5.65
C GLU A 112 3.73 10.77 -7.13
N ALA A 113 3.09 11.55 -8.01
CA ALA A 113 3.29 11.42 -9.44
C ALA A 113 4.78 11.58 -9.81
N ASN A 114 5.22 10.81 -10.78
CA ASN A 114 6.54 10.90 -11.38
C ASN A 114 6.38 11.46 -12.80
N GLY A 115 6.97 12.60 -13.07
CA GLY A 115 6.87 13.28 -14.36
C GLY A 115 5.71 14.29 -14.46
N PRO A 116 5.45 14.80 -15.66
CA PRO A 116 4.43 15.81 -15.92
C PRO A 116 3.02 15.34 -15.55
N VAL A 117 2.16 16.28 -15.11
CA VAL A 117 0.78 15.96 -14.65
C VAL A 117 -0.13 15.41 -15.75
N ASP A 118 0.16 15.70 -16.99
CA ASP A 118 -0.56 15.22 -18.18
C ASP A 118 0.08 13.99 -18.83
N GLN A 119 1.22 13.54 -18.29
CA GLN A 119 1.91 12.36 -18.81
C GLN A 119 1.03 11.12 -18.69
N GLN A 120 0.75 10.51 -19.82
CA GLN A 120 -0.02 9.28 -19.89
C GLN A 120 0.90 8.06 -19.79
N VAL A 121 0.32 6.96 -19.32
CA VAL A 121 0.95 5.64 -19.41
C VAL A 121 1.26 5.34 -20.89
N PRO A 122 2.44 4.76 -21.21
CA PRO A 122 2.77 4.41 -22.59
C PRO A 122 1.68 3.54 -23.22
N ALA A 123 1.24 3.93 -24.41
CA ALA A 123 0.25 3.16 -25.16
C ALA A 123 0.82 1.76 -25.49
N GLY A 124 -0.02 0.75 -25.37
CA GLY A 124 0.39 -0.64 -25.63
C GLY A 124 1.09 -1.34 -24.46
N LEU A 125 1.17 -0.72 -23.28
CA LEU A 125 1.69 -1.41 -22.08
C LEU A 125 0.82 -2.64 -21.78
N ALA A 126 1.47 -3.81 -21.60
CA ALA A 126 0.84 -5.09 -21.35
C ALA A 126 1.63 -5.88 -20.27
N PHE A 127 1.07 -6.99 -19.78
CA PHE A 127 1.72 -7.80 -18.74
C PHE A 127 3.05 -8.42 -19.18
N ASP A 128 3.23 -8.64 -20.46
CA ASP A 128 4.43 -9.19 -21.08
C ASP A 128 5.37 -8.14 -21.66
N THR A 129 5.06 -6.86 -21.46
CA THR A 129 5.97 -5.76 -21.81
C THR A 129 7.29 -5.91 -21.05
N VAL A 130 8.39 -5.92 -21.80
CA VAL A 130 9.74 -6.06 -21.26
C VAL A 130 10.36 -4.69 -21.02
N PHE A 131 10.87 -4.48 -19.83
CA PHE A 131 11.70 -3.32 -19.49
C PHE A 131 13.18 -3.71 -19.58
N THR A 132 13.95 -3.04 -20.42
CA THR A 132 15.36 -3.37 -20.67
C THR A 132 16.20 -2.13 -20.90
N GLY A 133 17.53 -2.22 -20.64
CA GLY A 133 18.48 -1.16 -21.01
C GLY A 133 18.55 -0.96 -22.52
N ASP A 134 18.75 0.28 -22.94
CA ASP A 134 19.01 0.60 -24.35
C ASP A 134 20.44 0.23 -24.71
N PRO A 135 20.68 -0.69 -25.67
CA PRO A 135 22.05 -1.08 -26.06
C PRO A 135 22.88 0.08 -26.63
N GLY A 136 22.22 1.11 -27.17
CA GLY A 136 22.86 2.29 -27.76
C GLY A 136 23.11 3.43 -26.78
N ASP A 137 22.48 3.40 -25.58
CA ASP A 137 22.59 4.48 -24.61
C ASP A 137 22.48 3.93 -23.17
N ARG A 138 23.58 3.92 -22.45
CA ARG A 138 23.65 3.43 -21.05
C ARG A 138 22.76 4.19 -20.07
N ASN A 139 22.28 5.38 -20.44
CA ASN A 139 21.42 6.21 -19.60
C ASN A 139 19.95 6.10 -20.00
N ALA A 140 19.60 5.16 -20.87
CA ALA A 140 18.24 4.98 -21.34
C ALA A 140 17.73 3.55 -21.19
N TRP A 141 16.41 3.46 -21.10
CA TRP A 141 15.66 2.24 -20.90
C TRP A 141 14.52 2.16 -21.91
N LEU A 142 14.24 0.97 -22.36
CA LEU A 142 13.22 0.68 -23.35
C LEU A 142 12.09 -0.16 -22.74
N LEU A 143 10.86 0.20 -23.05
CA LEU A 143 9.69 -0.68 -22.91
C LEU A 143 9.40 -1.31 -24.27
N LYS A 144 9.36 -2.63 -24.30
CA LYS A 144 9.23 -3.39 -25.55
C LYS A 144 8.12 -4.43 -25.49
N ASN A 145 7.37 -4.54 -26.57
CA ASN A 145 6.49 -5.66 -26.85
C ASN A 145 7.11 -6.47 -28.01
N GLY A 146 7.75 -7.58 -27.68
CA GLY A 146 8.59 -8.30 -28.63
C GLY A 146 9.73 -7.42 -29.16
N ASP A 147 9.77 -7.13 -30.43
CA ASP A 147 10.79 -6.26 -31.04
C ASP A 147 10.39 -4.77 -31.09
N ASP A 148 9.12 -4.47 -30.87
CA ASP A 148 8.59 -3.11 -30.94
C ASP A 148 8.91 -2.32 -29.68
N VAL A 149 9.54 -1.16 -29.83
CA VAL A 149 9.77 -0.21 -28.74
C VAL A 149 8.54 0.67 -28.59
N ILE A 150 7.83 0.53 -27.47
CA ILE A 150 6.62 1.32 -27.18
C ILE A 150 6.91 2.59 -26.38
N ALA A 151 8.01 2.61 -25.63
CA ALA A 151 8.48 3.81 -24.93
C ALA A 151 9.99 3.74 -24.67
N ARG A 152 10.59 4.90 -24.51
CA ARG A 152 11.99 5.08 -24.11
C ARG A 152 12.05 6.12 -23.00
N HIS A 153 12.73 5.78 -21.91
CA HIS A 153 12.93 6.65 -20.76
C HIS A 153 14.40 6.83 -20.45
N ARG A 154 14.77 7.99 -19.96
CA ARG A 154 16.10 8.23 -19.41
C ARG A 154 16.15 7.71 -17.97
N THR A 155 17.33 7.34 -17.48
CA THR A 155 17.52 6.87 -16.08
C THR A 155 17.10 7.93 -15.06
N ASP A 156 17.32 9.21 -15.35
CA ASP A 156 16.95 10.33 -14.47
C ASP A 156 15.43 10.65 -14.44
N GLU A 157 14.66 10.10 -15.37
CA GLU A 157 13.19 10.16 -15.39
C GLU A 157 12.54 9.04 -14.58
N LEU A 158 13.32 8.05 -14.14
CA LEU A 158 12.82 6.86 -13.47
C LEU A 158 12.97 6.97 -11.96
N ARG A 159 11.98 6.46 -11.25
CA ARG A 159 12.05 6.24 -9.81
C ARG A 159 12.22 4.77 -9.53
N PHE A 160 13.40 4.39 -9.05
CA PHE A 160 13.66 3.07 -8.54
C PHE A 160 13.34 3.03 -7.05
N LEU A 161 12.69 1.97 -6.61
CA LEU A 161 12.51 1.73 -5.20
C LEU A 161 12.76 0.26 -4.85
N VAL A 162 13.31 0.06 -3.67
CA VAL A 162 13.42 -1.23 -3.01
C VAL A 162 12.48 -1.19 -1.82
N HIS A 163 11.55 -2.13 -1.79
CA HIS A 163 10.64 -2.34 -0.68
C HIS A 163 10.98 -3.69 -0.04
N TRP A 164 11.38 -3.65 1.21
CA TRP A 164 11.60 -4.82 2.04
C TRP A 164 10.60 -4.82 3.17
N SER A 165 9.99 -5.97 3.47
CA SER A 165 9.09 -6.14 4.58
C SER A 165 9.44 -7.33 5.45
N ALA A 166 9.12 -7.22 6.73
CA ALA A 166 9.22 -8.29 7.69
C ALA A 166 8.07 -8.22 8.69
N GLU A 167 7.52 -9.37 9.05
CA GLU A 167 6.71 -9.51 10.25
C GLU A 167 7.60 -9.24 11.48
N VAL A 168 7.11 -8.45 12.42
CA VAL A 168 7.88 -8.07 13.61
C VAL A 168 7.06 -8.31 14.87
N PHE A 169 7.74 -8.83 15.89
CA PHE A 169 7.11 -9.28 17.12
C PHE A 169 7.76 -8.64 18.33
N THR A 170 6.95 -8.25 19.30
CA THR A 170 7.41 -7.59 20.51
C THR A 170 8.21 -8.55 21.41
N ASP A 171 7.81 -9.81 21.45
CA ASP A 171 8.43 -10.84 22.25
C ASP A 171 8.29 -12.24 21.61
N TYR A 172 8.88 -13.23 22.27
CA TYR A 172 8.84 -14.61 21.80
C TYR A 172 7.43 -15.22 21.86
N ASP A 173 6.60 -14.82 22.81
CA ASP A 173 5.25 -15.36 22.94
C ASP A 173 4.36 -14.89 21.78
N GLU A 174 4.49 -13.65 21.34
CA GLU A 174 3.82 -13.13 20.13
C GLU A 174 4.30 -13.87 18.87
N LEU A 175 5.61 -14.06 18.71
CA LEU A 175 6.16 -14.85 17.61
C LEU A 175 5.64 -16.28 17.63
N LYS A 176 5.62 -16.92 18.81
CA LYS A 176 5.16 -18.30 18.96
C LYS A 176 3.69 -18.45 18.56
N LYS A 177 2.81 -17.57 19.01
CA LYS A 177 1.39 -17.56 18.60
C LYS A 177 1.22 -17.45 17.08
N ASN A 178 2.04 -16.60 16.44
CA ASN A 178 2.03 -16.47 14.98
C ASN A 178 2.53 -17.72 14.25
N MET A 179 3.45 -18.48 14.87
CA MET A 179 4.01 -19.70 14.25
C MET A 179 3.15 -20.94 14.48
N ASP A 180 2.55 -21.10 15.65
CA ASP A 180 1.78 -22.30 16.02
C ASP A 180 0.26 -22.17 15.79
N GLY A 181 -0.20 -20.95 15.46
CA GLY A 181 -1.61 -20.68 15.20
C GLY A 181 -2.51 -20.88 16.42
N SER A 182 -1.95 -20.84 17.64
CA SER A 182 -2.66 -21.21 18.86
C SER A 182 -3.83 -20.27 19.20
N ASP A 183 -3.84 -19.05 18.67
CA ASP A 183 -4.91 -18.08 18.83
C ASP A 183 -5.46 -17.55 17.48
N ASP A 184 -5.32 -18.32 16.42
CA ASP A 184 -5.75 -17.93 15.09
C ASP A 184 -7.24 -17.59 15.03
N LEU A 185 -7.53 -16.49 14.38
CA LEU A 185 -8.88 -16.04 14.07
C LEU A 185 -9.41 -16.79 12.84
N THR A 186 -10.65 -17.25 12.89
CA THR A 186 -11.32 -17.77 11.69
C THR A 186 -11.99 -16.63 10.92
N ILE A 187 -12.18 -16.83 9.62
CA ILE A 187 -12.90 -15.87 8.75
C ILE A 187 -14.33 -15.65 9.28
N ASP A 188 -15.03 -16.72 9.63
CA ASP A 188 -16.40 -16.65 10.15
C ASP A 188 -16.45 -15.79 11.43
N LYS A 189 -15.54 -16.04 12.37
CA LYS A 189 -15.44 -15.25 13.59
C LYS A 189 -15.11 -13.79 13.32
N ALA A 190 -14.27 -13.50 12.33
CA ALA A 190 -13.97 -12.13 11.95
C ALA A 190 -15.23 -11.42 11.39
N ILE A 191 -16.01 -12.10 10.55
CA ILE A 191 -17.29 -11.57 10.03
C ILE A 191 -18.28 -11.35 11.17
N ASP A 192 -18.45 -12.31 12.07
CA ASP A 192 -19.35 -12.18 13.22
C ASP A 192 -18.96 -10.97 14.09
N MET A 193 -17.67 -10.78 14.38
CA MET A 193 -17.20 -9.63 15.16
C MET A 193 -17.49 -8.28 14.48
N LEU A 194 -17.36 -8.21 13.15
CA LEU A 194 -17.69 -6.99 12.38
C LEU A 194 -19.18 -6.70 12.46
N VAL A 195 -20.03 -7.70 12.21
CA VAL A 195 -21.49 -7.54 12.24
C VAL A 195 -22.00 -7.22 13.64
N ASP A 196 -21.48 -7.90 14.66
CA ASP A 196 -21.82 -7.62 16.07
C ASP A 196 -21.43 -6.18 16.48
N ASN A 197 -20.30 -5.69 15.99
CA ASN A 197 -19.88 -4.32 16.23
C ASN A 197 -20.84 -3.32 15.58
N LEU A 198 -21.27 -3.57 14.35
CA LEU A 198 -22.27 -2.73 13.67
C LEU A 198 -23.62 -2.77 14.38
N ALA A 199 -24.05 -3.93 14.84
CA ALA A 199 -25.29 -4.06 15.62
C ALA A 199 -25.26 -3.22 16.90
N LYS A 200 -24.12 -3.16 17.61
CA LYS A 200 -23.91 -2.29 18.77
C LYS A 200 -23.97 -0.80 18.42
N GLN A 201 -23.69 -0.44 17.18
CA GLN A 201 -23.82 0.93 16.64
C GLN A 201 -25.24 1.22 16.10
N GLY A 202 -26.17 0.26 16.18
CA GLY A 202 -27.53 0.38 15.69
C GLY A 202 -27.68 0.08 14.19
N ILE A 203 -26.63 -0.44 13.54
CA ILE A 203 -26.65 -0.83 12.14
C ILE A 203 -26.92 -2.33 12.05
N LYS A 204 -28.07 -2.70 11.49
CA LYS A 204 -28.44 -4.09 11.29
C LYS A 204 -27.96 -4.58 9.94
N LEU A 205 -27.14 -5.62 9.93
CA LEU A 205 -26.62 -6.28 8.74
C LEU A 205 -26.74 -7.80 8.91
N ASP A 206 -27.49 -8.44 8.02
CA ASP A 206 -27.67 -9.89 8.04
C ASP A 206 -26.50 -10.55 7.25
N ILE A 207 -25.96 -11.64 7.79
CA ILE A 207 -24.87 -12.38 7.13
C ILE A 207 -25.47 -13.29 6.07
N PRO A 208 -25.14 -13.13 4.78
CA PRO A 208 -25.65 -14.00 3.73
C PRO A 208 -24.96 -15.36 3.76
N SER A 209 -25.51 -16.34 3.02
CA SER A 209 -24.96 -17.71 2.94
C SER A 209 -23.54 -17.78 2.34
N ALA A 210 -23.16 -16.81 1.54
CA ALA A 210 -21.82 -16.71 0.93
C ALA A 210 -21.22 -15.30 1.14
N PRO A 211 -20.87 -14.92 2.39
CA PRO A 211 -20.54 -13.53 2.74
C PRO A 211 -19.31 -13.00 2.01
N LEU A 212 -18.37 -13.87 1.67
CA LEU A 212 -17.14 -13.45 0.97
C LEU A 212 -17.35 -13.07 -0.49
N HIS A 213 -18.51 -13.43 -1.05
CA HIS A 213 -18.83 -13.24 -2.47
C HIS A 213 -20.11 -12.45 -2.70
N ASP A 214 -20.79 -12.00 -1.66
CA ASP A 214 -22.01 -11.18 -1.76
C ASP A 214 -21.67 -9.69 -1.92
N PRO A 215 -21.92 -9.08 -3.10
CA PRO A 215 -21.51 -7.69 -3.34
C PRO A 215 -22.21 -6.68 -2.45
N ALA A 216 -23.47 -6.95 -2.03
CA ALA A 216 -24.22 -6.05 -1.18
C ALA A 216 -23.67 -6.05 0.25
N PHE A 217 -23.37 -7.23 0.78
CA PHE A 217 -22.75 -7.41 2.09
C PHE A 217 -21.33 -6.77 2.13
N ILE A 218 -20.50 -7.05 1.11
CA ILE A 218 -19.17 -6.47 0.96
C ILE A 218 -19.25 -4.93 0.90
N GLY A 219 -20.16 -4.40 0.10
CA GLY A 219 -20.40 -2.95 -0.02
C GLY A 219 -20.81 -2.32 1.30
N ALA A 220 -21.71 -2.95 2.04
CA ALA A 220 -22.19 -2.48 3.34
C ALA A 220 -21.08 -2.42 4.38
N LEU A 221 -20.23 -3.47 4.48
CA LEU A 221 -19.08 -3.49 5.39
C LEU A 221 -18.04 -2.43 5.00
N ASN A 222 -17.69 -2.31 3.72
CA ASN A 222 -16.75 -1.28 3.27
C ASN A 222 -17.24 0.14 3.57
N ALA A 223 -18.53 0.40 3.36
CA ALA A 223 -19.12 1.70 3.66
C ALA A 223 -19.18 2.00 5.16
N ALA A 224 -19.49 0.99 5.99
CA ALA A 224 -19.60 1.15 7.43
C ALA A 224 -18.26 1.42 8.13
N TYR A 225 -17.17 0.87 7.60
CA TYR A 225 -15.81 1.05 8.13
C TYR A 225 -14.95 1.95 7.25
N ASP A 226 -15.56 2.80 6.44
CA ASP A 226 -14.80 3.77 5.65
C ASP A 226 -14.23 4.86 6.57
N LEU A 227 -12.92 5.05 6.52
CA LEU A 227 -12.20 6.08 7.27
C LEU A 227 -12.31 7.48 6.62
N GLY A 228 -12.95 7.57 5.48
CA GLY A 228 -12.90 8.74 4.61
C GLY A 228 -11.59 8.81 3.83
N GLY A 229 -11.67 9.34 2.63
CA GLY A 229 -10.49 9.63 1.82
C GLY A 229 -9.67 10.76 2.45
N PRO A 230 -8.35 10.81 2.21
CA PRO A 230 -7.54 11.94 2.60
C PRO A 230 -8.05 13.20 1.91
N THR A 231 -8.62 14.11 2.70
CA THR A 231 -9.41 15.23 2.19
C THR A 231 -8.59 16.45 1.83
N SER A 232 -7.33 16.52 2.25
CA SER A 232 -6.52 17.69 1.95
C SER A 232 -5.05 17.34 1.77
N TYR A 233 -4.59 17.52 0.57
CA TYR A 233 -3.24 17.99 0.37
C TYR A 233 -3.14 19.38 1.02
N PRO A 234 -2.06 19.70 1.74
CA PRO A 234 -1.75 21.07 2.03
C PRO A 234 -1.76 21.85 0.71
N GLU A 235 -2.40 23.02 0.66
CA GLU A 235 -2.50 23.85 -0.56
C GLU A 235 -1.13 24.12 -1.22
N HIS A 236 -0.07 24.10 -0.41
CA HIS A 236 1.31 24.30 -0.83
C HIS A 236 2.07 23.01 -1.17
N ALA A 237 1.47 21.84 -1.02
CA ALA A 237 2.09 20.57 -1.41
C ALA A 237 1.65 20.21 -2.82
N PRO A 238 2.53 20.28 -3.82
CA PRO A 238 2.16 19.95 -5.18
C PRO A 238 1.73 18.49 -5.28
N LEU A 239 0.70 18.22 -6.06
CA LEU A 239 0.26 16.87 -6.41
C LEU A 239 1.34 16.14 -7.23
N SER A 240 2.10 16.89 -8.01
CA SER A 240 3.42 16.53 -8.52
C SER A 240 4.29 17.78 -8.55
N ALA A 241 5.62 17.64 -8.64
CA ALA A 241 6.51 18.79 -8.79
C ALA A 241 6.24 19.59 -10.08
N PHE A 242 5.66 18.96 -11.07
CA PHE A 242 5.30 19.57 -12.35
C PHE A 242 4.00 20.38 -12.32
N GLN A 243 3.27 20.39 -11.22
CA GLN A 243 2.10 21.27 -11.04
C GLN A 243 2.49 22.71 -10.68
N LEU A 244 3.77 22.96 -10.43
CA LEU A 244 4.28 24.28 -10.02
C LEU A 244 4.95 25.06 -11.16
N ALA A 245 4.98 24.56 -12.37
CA ALA A 245 5.54 25.23 -13.55
C ALA A 245 4.48 26.01 -14.31
#